data_b0a75b85b6828d1adfbc95999a20ab30
#
_entry.id   b0a75b85b6828d1adfbc95999a20ab30
#
_cell.length_a   1.000
_cell.length_b   1.000
_cell.length_c   1.000
_cell.angle_alpha   90.00
_cell.angle_beta   90.00
_cell.angle_gamma   90.00
#
_symmetry.space_group_name_H-M   'P 1'
#
loop_
_entity.id
_entity.type
_entity.pdbx_description
1 polymer ?
#
loop_
_entity_poly.entity_id
_entity_poly.type
_entity_poly.pdbx_seq_one_letter_code
_entity_poly.pdbx_strand_id
1 'polypeptide(L)'
;RGKGLVPESHALYRGVYGFAGHQSAATAVSAAGTDLVLIVGTELNEVTTGGWTKSGLLGNRLVHLSENPSHLQRSPYAAMSLQCSIEPLFSALCESWLGHSWRRLSEGGSRSILPNLPGVVLDEPKKCGDFSSPIKPQALFRYLGDQWTAETRVYADSGCSYLWGIHYACFHGPLRNGRS
;
A
#
# COMPACT_ATOMS: atom_id res chain seq x y z
N ARG A 1 -7.45 -1.88 0.67
CA ARG A 1 -7.77 -3.26 0.29
C ARG A 1 -6.56 -4.09 -0.15
N GLY A 2 -5.36 -3.54 -0.27
CA GLY A 2 -4.14 -4.27 -0.62
C GLY A 2 -3.25 -4.68 0.56
N LYS A 3 -3.68 -4.43 1.81
CA LYS A 3 -2.92 -4.79 3.00
C LYS A 3 -2.75 -6.32 3.07
N GLY A 4 -1.52 -6.76 3.31
CA GLY A 4 -1.18 -8.19 3.33
C GLY A 4 -0.89 -8.83 1.97
N LEU A 5 -1.02 -8.12 0.84
CA LEU A 5 -0.61 -8.63 -0.48
C LEU A 5 0.91 -8.64 -0.65
N VAL A 6 1.58 -7.68 -0.03
CA VAL A 6 3.05 -7.59 0.01
C VAL A 6 3.47 -7.77 1.45
N PRO A 7 4.55 -8.55 1.72
CA PRO A 7 5.08 -8.69 3.08
C PRO A 7 5.38 -7.31 3.68
N GLU A 8 4.82 -7.03 4.85
CA GLU A 8 5.02 -5.73 5.51
C GLU A 8 6.45 -5.56 6.06
N SER A 9 7.21 -6.66 6.13
CA SER A 9 8.63 -6.66 6.44
C SER A 9 9.54 -6.29 5.26
N HIS A 10 8.99 -6.14 4.05
CA HIS A 10 9.80 -5.80 2.87
C HIS A 10 10.43 -4.41 3.03
N ALA A 11 11.71 -4.28 2.69
CA ALA A 11 12.50 -3.05 2.88
C ALA A 11 11.92 -1.81 2.21
N LEU A 12 11.15 -1.97 1.14
CA LEU A 12 10.48 -0.88 0.43
C LEU A 12 9.02 -0.67 0.85
N TYR A 13 8.49 -1.47 1.79
CA TYR A 13 7.13 -1.27 2.28
C TYR A 13 7.05 0.01 3.11
N ARG A 14 6.08 0.85 2.81
CA ARG A 14 5.88 2.16 3.48
C ARG A 14 4.53 2.27 4.18
N GLY A 15 3.78 1.17 4.23
CA GLY A 15 2.48 1.14 4.86
C GLY A 15 1.32 1.30 3.87
N VAL A 16 0.17 1.61 4.41
CA VAL A 16 -1.07 1.82 3.66
C VAL A 16 -1.23 3.30 3.34
N TYR A 17 -1.58 3.62 2.11
CA TYR A 17 -1.95 4.96 1.67
C TYR A 17 -3.46 5.17 1.78
N GLY A 18 -3.89 6.41 2.03
CA GLY A 18 -5.29 6.81 2.10
C GLY A 18 -5.77 7.08 3.53
N PHE A 19 -7.09 7.08 3.71
CA PHE A 19 -7.70 7.34 5.01
C PHE A 19 -7.30 6.27 6.04
N ALA A 20 -6.93 6.69 7.23
CA ALA A 20 -6.34 5.84 8.28
C ALA A 20 -5.06 5.12 7.85
N GLY A 21 -4.43 5.55 6.77
CA GLY A 21 -3.13 5.05 6.33
C GLY A 21 -1.96 5.58 7.16
N HIS A 22 -0.75 5.31 6.68
CA HIS A 22 0.48 5.69 7.36
C HIS A 22 1.08 6.96 6.75
N GLN A 23 1.58 7.86 7.59
CA GLN A 23 2.29 9.06 7.13
C GLN A 23 3.50 8.71 6.25
N SER A 24 4.18 7.59 6.54
CA SER A 24 5.29 7.08 5.72
C SER A 24 4.89 6.77 4.29
N ALA A 25 3.69 6.19 4.07
CA ALA A 25 3.16 5.94 2.73
C ALA A 25 2.78 7.26 2.02
N ALA A 26 2.15 8.20 2.74
CA ALA A 26 1.83 9.51 2.20
C ALA A 26 3.11 10.27 1.80
N THR A 27 4.15 10.23 2.63
CA THR A 27 5.44 10.83 2.33
C THR A 27 6.09 10.20 1.10
N ALA A 28 6.04 8.87 0.97
CA ALA A 28 6.61 8.18 -0.18
C ALA A 28 5.91 8.57 -1.49
N VAL A 29 4.58 8.67 -1.48
CA VAL A 29 3.79 9.08 -2.65
C VAL A 29 4.06 10.53 -3.04
N SER A 30 4.21 11.44 -2.06
CA SER A 30 4.42 12.87 -2.29
C SER A 30 5.89 13.27 -2.43
N ALA A 31 6.83 12.33 -2.33
CA ALA A 31 8.25 12.62 -2.37
C ALA A 31 8.69 13.23 -3.71
N ALA A 32 9.55 14.24 -3.65
CA ALA A 32 10.02 14.98 -4.81
C ALA A 32 10.77 14.14 -5.87
N GLY A 33 11.14 12.90 -5.54
CA GLY A 33 11.77 11.96 -6.46
C GLY A 33 10.83 10.88 -7.00
N THR A 34 9.52 11.00 -6.77
CA THR A 34 8.54 10.06 -7.29
C THR A 34 8.01 10.56 -8.62
N ASP A 35 8.50 10.00 -9.72
CA ASP A 35 8.11 10.39 -11.08
C ASP A 35 6.82 9.73 -11.54
N LEU A 36 6.50 8.57 -10.96
CA LEU A 36 5.37 7.74 -11.37
C LEU A 36 4.77 7.01 -10.16
N VAL A 37 3.46 7.02 -10.07
CA VAL A 37 2.71 6.18 -9.14
C VAL A 37 1.90 5.16 -9.91
N LEU A 38 2.20 3.89 -9.72
CA LEU A 38 1.48 2.78 -10.31
C LEU A 38 0.40 2.29 -9.33
N ILE A 39 -0.85 2.37 -9.75
CA ILE A 39 -2.01 1.95 -8.97
C ILE A 39 -2.56 0.67 -9.56
N VAL A 40 -2.68 -0.38 -8.77
CA VAL A 40 -3.00 -1.72 -9.23
C VAL A 40 -4.18 -2.31 -8.47
N GLY A 41 -5.23 -2.70 -9.20
CA GLY A 41 -6.33 -3.52 -8.69
C GLY A 41 -7.19 -2.87 -7.60
N THR A 42 -7.18 -1.55 -7.49
CA THR A 42 -7.95 -0.83 -6.49
C THR A 42 -8.84 0.23 -7.12
N GLU A 43 -9.97 0.49 -6.49
CA GLU A 43 -10.82 1.64 -6.79
C GLU A 43 -10.20 2.90 -6.17
N LEU A 44 -10.12 3.97 -6.96
CA LEU A 44 -9.68 5.28 -6.49
C LEU A 44 -10.90 6.10 -6.05
N ASN A 45 -11.27 5.99 -4.81
CA ASN A 45 -12.30 6.81 -4.19
C ASN A 45 -11.67 7.75 -3.14
N GLU A 46 -12.47 8.58 -2.52
CA GLU A 46 -12.02 9.56 -1.53
C GLU A 46 -11.26 8.91 -0.35
N VAL A 47 -11.71 7.75 0.11
CA VAL A 47 -11.08 7.01 1.22
C VAL A 47 -9.72 6.46 0.81
N THR A 48 -9.63 5.82 -0.36
CA THR A 48 -8.39 5.19 -0.82
C THR A 48 -7.34 6.19 -1.27
N THR A 49 -7.75 7.40 -1.65
CA THR A 49 -6.86 8.46 -2.11
C THR A 49 -6.48 9.47 -1.03
N GLY A 50 -7.11 9.39 0.14
CA GLY A 50 -6.91 10.37 1.20
C GLY A 50 -7.47 11.75 0.84
N GLY A 51 -8.56 11.79 0.06
CA GLY A 51 -9.25 13.02 -0.32
C GLY A 51 -8.70 13.73 -1.56
N TRP A 52 -7.93 13.04 -2.41
CA TRP A 52 -7.41 13.61 -3.67
C TRP A 52 -6.60 14.90 -3.49
N THR A 53 -5.67 14.91 -2.59
CA THR A 53 -4.86 16.11 -2.32
C THR A 53 -3.77 16.33 -3.36
N LYS A 54 -3.45 17.60 -3.65
CA LYS A 54 -2.34 17.98 -4.54
C LYS A 54 -0.97 17.57 -3.97
N SER A 55 -0.84 17.53 -2.67
CA SER A 55 0.38 17.05 -1.98
C SER A 55 0.50 15.52 -1.94
N GLY A 56 -0.51 14.81 -2.42
CA GLY A 56 -0.53 13.36 -2.52
C GLY A 56 -0.58 12.90 -3.98
N LEU A 57 -1.59 12.09 -4.32
CA LEU A 57 -1.69 11.48 -5.65
C LEU A 57 -1.78 12.48 -6.80
N LEU A 58 -2.47 13.63 -6.62
CA LEU A 58 -2.63 14.60 -7.69
C LEU A 58 -1.35 15.32 -8.12
N GLY A 59 -0.30 15.28 -7.31
CA GLY A 59 1.01 15.83 -7.63
C GLY A 59 1.85 14.94 -8.54
N ASN A 60 1.43 13.73 -8.80
CA ASN A 60 2.20 12.71 -9.49
C ASN A 60 1.57 12.29 -10.82
N ARG A 61 2.38 11.71 -11.70
CA ARG A 61 1.88 10.99 -12.88
C ARG A 61 1.34 9.65 -12.44
N LEU A 62 0.02 9.44 -12.61
CA LEU A 62 -0.65 8.21 -12.21
C LEU A 62 -0.82 7.28 -13.43
N VAL A 63 -0.51 6.00 -13.22
CA VAL A 63 -0.91 4.90 -14.11
C VAL A 63 -1.81 3.98 -13.32
N HIS A 64 -3.03 3.76 -13.81
CA HIS A 64 -4.04 2.96 -13.12
C HIS A 64 -4.33 1.68 -13.90
N LEU A 65 -4.08 0.54 -13.27
CA LEU A 65 -4.30 -0.81 -13.80
C LEU A 65 -5.43 -1.48 -13.04
N SER A 66 -6.43 -1.96 -13.73
CA SER A 66 -7.52 -2.73 -13.11
C SER A 66 -8.19 -3.68 -14.10
N GLU A 67 -8.64 -4.82 -13.63
CA GLU A 67 -9.52 -5.72 -14.40
C GLU A 67 -10.94 -5.16 -14.49
N ASN A 68 -11.34 -4.38 -13.48
CA ASN A 68 -12.68 -3.81 -13.40
C ASN A 68 -12.74 -2.42 -14.07
N PRO A 69 -13.46 -2.27 -15.20
CA PRO A 69 -13.56 -1.00 -15.91
C PRO A 69 -14.21 0.11 -15.06
N SER A 70 -15.10 -0.22 -14.12
CA SER A 70 -15.73 0.77 -13.27
C SER A 70 -14.74 1.45 -12.31
N HIS A 71 -13.64 0.76 -11.93
CA HIS A 71 -12.56 1.37 -11.16
C HIS A 71 -11.83 2.44 -11.97
N LEU A 72 -11.60 2.18 -13.26
CA LEU A 72 -10.88 3.10 -14.15
C LEU A 72 -11.70 4.35 -14.45
N GLN A 73 -13.01 4.24 -14.57
CA GLN A 73 -13.91 5.38 -14.80
C GLN A 73 -13.90 6.38 -13.63
N ARG A 74 -13.59 5.92 -12.42
CA ARG A 74 -13.50 6.75 -11.21
C ARG A 74 -12.11 7.36 -10.99
N SER A 75 -11.22 7.24 -11.95
CA SER A 75 -9.85 7.73 -11.89
C SER A 75 -9.59 8.84 -12.92
N PRO A 76 -10.28 10.01 -12.81
CA PRO A 76 -10.22 11.05 -13.83
C PRO A 76 -8.84 11.71 -13.94
N TYR A 77 -7.97 11.51 -12.96
CA TYR A 77 -6.64 12.12 -12.89
C TYR A 77 -5.52 11.20 -13.32
N ALA A 78 -5.81 9.96 -13.71
CA ALA A 78 -4.79 9.06 -14.22
C ALA A 78 -4.31 9.52 -15.61
N ALA A 79 -2.99 9.63 -15.77
CA ALA A 79 -2.38 9.93 -17.07
C ALA A 79 -2.53 8.76 -18.05
N MET A 80 -2.65 7.54 -17.52
CA MET A 80 -2.91 6.33 -18.27
C MET A 80 -3.77 5.39 -17.46
N SER A 81 -4.80 4.83 -18.08
CA SER A 81 -5.66 3.80 -17.49
C SER A 81 -5.65 2.58 -18.40
N LEU A 82 -5.34 1.41 -17.84
CA LEU A 82 -5.29 0.15 -18.57
C LEU A 82 -6.23 -0.85 -17.93
N GLN A 83 -7.19 -1.32 -18.72
CA GLN A 83 -7.99 -2.47 -18.36
C GLN A 83 -7.25 -3.74 -18.77
N CYS A 84 -6.80 -4.51 -17.78
CA CYS A 84 -6.01 -5.72 -18.03
C CYS A 84 -6.10 -6.67 -16.85
N SER A 85 -5.86 -7.95 -17.13
CA SER A 85 -5.58 -8.93 -16.09
C SER A 85 -4.21 -8.65 -15.48
N ILE A 86 -4.18 -8.54 -14.16
CA ILE A 86 -3.00 -8.08 -13.42
C ILE A 86 -1.88 -9.12 -13.49
N GLU A 87 -2.20 -10.40 -13.28
CA GLU A 87 -1.22 -11.47 -13.25
C GLU A 87 -0.45 -11.63 -14.58
N PRO A 88 -1.11 -11.75 -15.76
CA PRO A 88 -0.41 -11.83 -17.03
C PRO A 88 0.43 -10.59 -17.35
N LEU A 89 -0.07 -9.40 -16.99
CA LEU A 89 0.68 -8.16 -17.20
C LEU A 89 1.99 -8.16 -16.40
N PHE A 90 1.92 -8.50 -15.11
CA PHE A 90 3.12 -8.53 -14.27
C PHE A 90 4.08 -9.64 -14.69
N SER A 91 3.59 -10.80 -15.13
CA SER A 91 4.42 -11.86 -15.70
C SER A 91 5.18 -11.37 -16.92
N ALA A 92 4.50 -10.74 -17.87
CA ALA A 92 5.13 -10.17 -19.07
C ALA A 92 6.13 -9.05 -18.73
N LEU A 93 5.82 -8.20 -17.75
CA LEU A 93 6.75 -7.16 -17.29
C LEU A 93 8.01 -7.77 -16.65
N CYS A 94 7.86 -8.83 -15.84
CA CYS A 94 9.00 -9.52 -15.25
C CYS A 94 9.87 -10.20 -16.31
N GLU A 95 9.27 -10.86 -17.28
CA GLU A 95 9.98 -11.48 -18.40
C GLU A 95 10.74 -10.43 -19.24
N SER A 96 10.06 -9.33 -19.57
CA SER A 96 10.67 -8.20 -20.27
C SER A 96 11.82 -7.59 -19.47
N TRP A 97 11.66 -7.45 -18.16
CA TRP A 97 12.67 -6.94 -17.24
C TRP A 97 13.92 -7.84 -17.21
N LEU A 98 13.73 -9.15 -17.15
CA LEU A 98 14.84 -10.12 -17.14
C LEU A 98 15.57 -10.19 -18.49
N GLY A 99 14.84 -9.98 -19.60
CA GLY A 99 15.38 -10.02 -20.97
C GLY A 99 16.10 -8.75 -21.42
N HIS A 100 15.85 -7.63 -20.78
CA HIS A 100 16.47 -6.35 -21.12
C HIS A 100 17.50 -5.94 -20.07
N SER A 101 18.65 -5.42 -20.52
CA SER A 101 19.69 -4.87 -19.64
C SER A 101 19.26 -3.54 -18.99
N TRP A 102 18.16 -3.55 -18.24
CA TRP A 102 17.70 -2.43 -17.43
C TRP A 102 18.74 -1.99 -16.38
N ARG A 103 19.79 -2.80 -16.16
CA ARG A 103 20.95 -2.44 -15.33
C ARG A 103 21.57 -1.10 -15.71
N ARG A 104 21.48 -0.69 -16.98
CA ARG A 104 22.03 0.60 -17.41
C ARG A 104 21.24 1.82 -16.93
N LEU A 105 19.96 1.66 -16.60
CA LEU A 105 19.17 2.78 -16.05
C LEU A 105 19.51 3.03 -14.58
N SER A 106 19.93 2.01 -13.85
CA SER A 106 20.41 2.15 -12.48
C SER A 106 21.81 2.72 -12.37
N GLU A 107 22.64 2.54 -13.41
CA GLU A 107 23.99 3.12 -13.47
C GLU A 107 23.96 4.62 -13.85
N GLY A 108 22.87 5.10 -14.42
CA GLY A 108 22.65 6.48 -14.87
C GLY A 108 22.13 7.44 -13.80
N GLY A 109 22.28 7.15 -12.51
CA GLY A 109 22.16 8.16 -11.45
C GLY A 109 20.75 8.50 -10.97
N SER A 110 19.72 7.75 -11.31
CA SER A 110 18.42 7.88 -10.62
C SER A 110 18.57 7.31 -9.20
N ARG A 111 18.92 8.17 -8.26
CA ARG A 111 18.94 7.83 -6.83
C ARG A 111 17.51 7.55 -6.41
N SER A 112 17.14 6.28 -6.27
CA SER A 112 15.91 5.93 -5.59
C SER A 112 15.96 6.56 -4.18
N ILE A 113 15.08 7.49 -3.90
CA ILE A 113 14.97 8.10 -2.57
C ILE A 113 14.22 7.20 -1.59
N LEU A 114 13.51 6.16 -2.10
CA LEU A 114 12.71 5.27 -1.28
C LEU A 114 13.50 4.54 -0.18
N PRO A 115 14.75 4.08 -0.41
CA PRO A 115 15.56 3.50 0.66
C PRO A 115 15.86 4.47 1.80
N ASN A 116 15.91 5.77 1.52
CA ASN A 116 16.20 6.80 2.50
C ASN A 116 14.96 7.30 3.25
N LEU A 117 13.77 6.87 2.83
CA LEU A 117 12.54 7.19 3.55
C LEU A 117 12.36 6.22 4.74
N PRO A 118 11.79 6.71 5.85
CA PRO A 118 11.51 5.86 6.99
C PRO A 118 10.59 4.70 6.59
N GLY A 119 10.73 3.57 7.25
CA GLY A 119 9.77 2.47 7.18
C GLY A 119 8.39 2.90 7.66
N VAL A 120 7.53 1.92 7.94
CA VAL A 120 6.19 2.23 8.46
C VAL A 120 6.30 2.99 9.79
N VAL A 121 5.67 4.17 9.84
CA VAL A 121 5.58 4.98 11.04
C VAL A 121 4.14 4.92 11.54
N LEU A 122 3.97 4.42 12.75
CA LEU A 122 2.67 4.36 13.43
C LEU A 122 2.39 5.67 14.15
N ASP A 123 1.13 6.08 14.16
CA ASP A 123 0.67 7.14 15.03
C ASP A 123 0.69 6.65 16.49
N GLU A 124 1.07 7.51 17.42
CA GLU A 124 1.07 7.21 18.85
C GLU A 124 1.68 5.84 19.23
N PRO A 125 2.90 5.50 18.76
CA PRO A 125 3.47 4.16 18.91
C PRO A 125 3.60 3.70 20.37
N LYS A 126 3.69 4.65 21.33
CA LYS A 126 3.73 4.33 22.76
C LYS A 126 2.46 3.64 23.24
N LYS A 127 1.31 3.94 22.64
CA LYS A 127 0.03 3.30 22.99
C LYS A 127 -0.06 1.84 22.53
N CYS A 128 0.81 1.40 21.62
CA CYS A 128 0.87 0.00 21.21
C CYS A 128 1.33 -0.94 22.32
N GLY A 129 2.03 -0.44 23.34
CA GLY A 129 2.45 -1.20 24.51
C GLY A 129 1.63 -0.90 25.77
N ASP A 130 0.56 -0.10 25.67
CA ASP A 130 -0.27 0.27 26.81
C ASP A 130 -1.46 -0.67 26.98
N PHE A 131 -1.32 -1.63 27.88
CA PHE A 131 -2.36 -2.60 28.24
C PHE A 131 -3.16 -2.19 29.50
N SER A 132 -3.10 -0.92 29.91
CA SER A 132 -3.92 -0.40 30.99
C SER A 132 -5.44 -0.49 30.69
N SER A 133 -6.25 -0.51 31.73
CA SER A 133 -7.73 -0.49 31.56
C SER A 133 -8.23 0.96 31.43
N PRO A 134 -9.11 1.25 30.45
CA PRO A 134 -9.52 0.40 29.33
C PRO A 134 -8.39 0.18 28.33
N ILE A 135 -8.33 -1.02 27.76
CA ILE A 135 -7.31 -1.37 26.75
C ILE A 135 -7.34 -0.40 25.56
N LYS A 136 -6.17 0.02 25.11
CA LYS A 136 -6.06 0.92 23.97
C LYS A 136 -6.25 0.15 22.66
N PRO A 137 -6.99 0.67 21.67
CA PRO A 137 -7.14 0.02 20.37
C PRO A 137 -5.79 -0.29 19.69
N GLN A 138 -4.80 0.61 19.82
CA GLN A 138 -3.46 0.43 19.31
C GLN A 138 -2.80 -0.85 19.86
N ALA A 139 -2.86 -1.04 21.17
CA ALA A 139 -2.29 -2.21 21.83
C ALA A 139 -3.01 -3.49 21.41
N LEU A 140 -4.35 -3.45 21.35
CA LEU A 140 -5.16 -4.60 20.95
C LEU A 140 -4.82 -5.04 19.52
N PHE A 141 -4.86 -4.12 18.54
CA PHE A 141 -4.61 -4.47 17.14
C PHE A 141 -3.16 -4.85 16.86
N ARG A 142 -2.21 -4.29 17.59
CA ARG A 142 -0.82 -4.71 17.52
C ARG A 142 -0.66 -6.14 18.01
N TYR A 143 -1.18 -6.43 19.20
CA TYR A 143 -1.16 -7.77 19.78
C TYR A 143 -1.82 -8.81 18.87
N LEU A 144 -3.02 -8.51 18.34
CA LEU A 144 -3.70 -9.42 17.41
C LEU A 144 -2.87 -9.67 16.15
N GLY A 145 -2.27 -8.63 15.58
CA GLY A 145 -1.41 -8.75 14.40
C GLY A 145 -0.22 -9.68 14.64
N ASP A 146 0.38 -9.62 15.82
CA ASP A 146 1.51 -10.46 16.20
C ASP A 146 1.11 -11.95 16.40
N GLN A 147 -0.18 -12.24 16.61
CA GLN A 147 -0.72 -13.61 16.72
C GLN A 147 -1.13 -14.21 15.37
N TRP A 148 -1.22 -13.40 14.31
CA TRP A 148 -1.70 -13.89 13.04
C TRP A 148 -0.65 -14.72 12.29
N THR A 149 -1.12 -15.80 11.70
CA THR A 149 -0.34 -16.69 10.84
C THR A 149 -0.73 -16.52 9.38
N ALA A 150 -0.02 -17.16 8.47
CA ALA A 150 -0.35 -17.18 7.04
C ALA A 150 -1.75 -17.78 6.74
N GLU A 151 -2.32 -18.53 7.68
CA GLU A 151 -3.64 -19.16 7.56
C GLU A 151 -4.74 -18.32 8.21
N THR A 152 -4.39 -17.27 8.94
CA THR A 152 -5.35 -16.40 9.61
C THR A 152 -6.14 -15.60 8.58
N ARG A 153 -7.47 -15.66 8.69
CA ARG A 153 -8.39 -14.83 7.92
C ARG A 153 -8.98 -13.77 8.83
N VAL A 154 -8.83 -12.52 8.43
CA VAL A 154 -9.34 -11.40 9.23
C VAL A 154 -10.54 -10.79 8.52
N TYR A 155 -11.64 -10.72 9.23
CA TYR A 155 -12.85 -10.04 8.81
C TYR A 155 -13.05 -8.84 9.71
N ALA A 156 -13.20 -7.68 9.13
CA ALA A 156 -13.47 -6.45 9.87
C ALA A 156 -14.70 -5.77 9.27
N ASP A 157 -15.62 -5.39 10.14
CA ASP A 157 -16.76 -4.59 9.76
C ASP A 157 -16.34 -3.15 9.46
N SER A 158 -17.16 -2.47 8.68
CA SER A 158 -17.00 -1.06 8.35
C SER A 158 -17.16 -0.22 9.65
N GLY A 159 -16.11 0.49 10.01
CA GLY A 159 -16.11 1.32 11.22
C GLY A 159 -14.72 1.48 11.83
N CYS A 160 -14.68 1.89 13.10
CA CYS A 160 -13.41 2.17 13.79
C CYS A 160 -12.50 0.95 13.87
N SER A 161 -13.05 -0.26 14.05
CA SER A 161 -12.26 -1.49 14.09
C SER A 161 -11.46 -1.73 12.79
N TYR A 162 -12.08 -1.47 11.66
CA TYR A 162 -11.41 -1.54 10.37
C TYR A 162 -10.26 -0.53 10.26
N LEU A 163 -10.49 0.71 10.70
CA LEU A 163 -9.47 1.77 10.64
C LEU A 163 -8.27 1.46 11.55
N TRP A 164 -8.53 1.01 12.77
CA TRP A 164 -7.49 0.55 13.68
C TRP A 164 -6.71 -0.62 13.11
N GLY A 165 -7.40 -1.59 12.51
CA GLY A 165 -6.77 -2.74 11.85
C GLY A 165 -5.87 -2.35 10.69
N ILE A 166 -6.28 -1.38 9.86
CA ILE A 166 -5.45 -0.86 8.76
C ILE A 166 -4.15 -0.28 9.30
N HIS A 167 -4.21 0.49 10.37
CA HIS A 167 -3.06 1.25 10.86
C HIS A 167 -2.12 0.40 11.72
N TYR A 168 -2.65 -0.35 12.68
CA TYR A 168 -1.83 -0.97 13.73
C TYR A 168 -1.57 -2.46 13.58
N ALA A 169 -2.45 -3.19 12.89
CA ALA A 169 -2.21 -4.62 12.69
C ALA A 169 -1.12 -4.86 11.64
N CYS A 170 -0.17 -5.76 11.92
CA CYS A 170 0.86 -6.17 10.98
C CYS A 170 0.59 -7.57 10.44
N PHE A 171 0.88 -7.78 9.16
CA PHE A 171 0.82 -9.09 8.52
C PHE A 171 2.24 -9.55 8.20
N HIS A 172 2.69 -10.62 8.82
CA HIS A 172 4.06 -11.12 8.68
C HIS A 172 4.29 -12.02 7.45
N GLY A 173 3.27 -12.25 6.65
CA GLY A 173 3.38 -13.05 5.43
C GLY A 173 2.33 -12.67 4.39
N PRO A 174 2.48 -13.10 3.13
CA PRO A 174 1.44 -12.92 2.14
C PRO A 174 0.18 -13.66 2.60
N LEU A 175 -0.92 -12.93 2.73
CA LEU A 175 -2.22 -13.54 2.93
C LEU A 175 -2.47 -14.46 1.73
N ARG A 176 -2.56 -15.77 1.97
CA ARG A 176 -3.04 -16.68 0.94
C ARG A 176 -4.49 -16.29 0.65
N ASN A 177 -4.71 -15.62 -0.47
CA ASN A 177 -6.04 -15.45 -1.01
C ASN A 177 -6.58 -16.84 -1.29
N GLY A 178 -7.43 -17.34 -0.38
CA GLY A 178 -8.17 -18.55 -0.63
C GLY A 178 -9.00 -18.32 -1.89
N ARG A 179 -8.63 -18.95 -2.98
CA ARG A 179 -9.54 -19.15 -4.10
C ARG A 179 -10.65 -20.03 -3.54
N SER A 180 -11.83 -19.47 -3.36
CA SER A 180 -13.08 -20.21 -3.23
C SER A 180 -13.51 -20.64 -4.62
#